data_b8eb3c1df7dc88d0f9810210e4042fd4
#
_entry.id   b8eb3c1df7dc88d0f9810210e4042fd4
#
_cell.length_a   1.000
_cell.length_b   1.000
_cell.length_c   1.000
_cell.angle_alpha   90.00
_cell.angle_beta   90.00
_cell.angle_gamma   90.00
#
_symmetry.space_group_name_H-M   'P 1'
#
loop_
_entity.id
_entity.type
_entity.pdbx_description
1 polymer ?
#
loop_
_entity_poly.entity_id
_entity_poly.type
_entity_poly.pdbx_seq_one_letter_code
_entity_poly.pdbx_strand_id
1 'polypeptide(L)'
;MENKPLAVALVSGGMDSLVTAAIANLKHEMAFLHLNYGQRTEKRELRAFNDIADFYGVGKRLVVDVKYLKEIGGSALTDEKIEVPVHTPHPTPHIPITYVPFRNAHLLSIAVSWAEVIGANKIYIGAVEEDSSGYPDCREVFYKAFEKAIDAGTKPETRIKIITPLIHLKKSAIVKKGL
;
A
#
# COMPACT_ATOMS: atom_id res chain seq x y z
N MET A 1 -23.60 -13.48 -14.82
CA MET A 1 -22.71 -13.10 -13.68
C MET A 1 -22.54 -11.61 -13.76
N GLU A 2 -22.94 -10.86 -12.71
CA GLU A 2 -22.71 -9.41 -12.69
C GLU A 2 -21.20 -9.14 -12.76
N ASN A 3 -20.80 -8.28 -13.69
CA ASN A 3 -19.40 -7.86 -13.82
C ASN A 3 -19.02 -7.06 -12.57
N LYS A 4 -18.16 -7.63 -11.73
CA LYS A 4 -17.63 -6.90 -10.56
C LYS A 4 -16.88 -5.66 -11.04
N PRO A 5 -17.04 -4.49 -10.38
CA PRO A 5 -16.27 -3.31 -10.72
C PRO A 5 -14.79 -3.55 -10.49
N LEU A 6 -13.94 -2.92 -11.32
CA LEU A 6 -12.49 -3.06 -11.23
C LEU A 6 -11.93 -2.19 -10.07
N ALA A 7 -10.98 -2.76 -9.34
CA ALA A 7 -10.24 -2.06 -8.29
C ALA A 7 -8.73 -2.36 -8.36
N VAL A 8 -7.93 -1.39 -7.99
CA VAL A 8 -6.47 -1.56 -7.81
C VAL A 8 -6.19 -1.91 -6.34
N ALA A 9 -5.34 -2.90 -6.09
CA ALA A 9 -4.79 -3.14 -4.76
C ALA A 9 -3.27 -2.98 -4.77
N LEU A 10 -2.75 -2.21 -3.82
CA LEU A 10 -1.33 -2.12 -3.52
C LEU A 10 -0.90 -3.36 -2.74
N VAL A 11 -0.09 -4.21 -3.34
CA VAL A 11 0.34 -5.50 -2.78
C VAL A 11 1.85 -5.52 -2.60
N SER A 12 2.29 -5.41 -1.34
CA SER A 12 3.71 -5.45 -0.97
C SER A 12 4.24 -6.86 -0.76
N GLY A 13 3.36 -7.88 -0.72
CA GLY A 13 3.72 -9.24 -0.32
C GLY A 13 3.75 -9.47 1.19
N GLY A 14 3.45 -8.45 2.00
CA GLY A 14 3.27 -8.58 3.44
C GLY A 14 1.82 -8.95 3.81
N MET A 15 1.62 -9.43 5.05
CA MET A 15 0.33 -9.91 5.57
C MET A 15 -0.80 -8.89 5.42
N ASP A 16 -0.57 -7.62 5.74
CA ASP A 16 -1.61 -6.59 5.69
C ASP A 16 -2.10 -6.35 4.26
N SER A 17 -1.18 -6.36 3.29
CA SER A 17 -1.52 -6.23 1.87
C SER A 17 -2.26 -7.46 1.34
N LEU A 18 -1.90 -8.67 1.81
CA LEU A 18 -2.60 -9.92 1.48
C LEU A 18 -4.05 -9.90 1.99
N VAL A 19 -4.26 -9.58 3.27
CA VAL A 19 -5.62 -9.51 3.86
C VAL A 19 -6.45 -8.41 3.17
N THR A 20 -5.83 -7.28 2.83
CA THR A 20 -6.48 -6.21 2.07
C THR A 20 -6.90 -6.69 0.67
N ALA A 21 -6.03 -7.40 -0.04
CA ALA A 21 -6.33 -7.97 -1.34
C ALA A 21 -7.48 -9.00 -1.26
N ALA A 22 -7.48 -9.86 -0.23
CA ALA A 22 -8.55 -10.82 0.04
C ALA A 22 -9.91 -10.13 0.23
N ILE A 23 -9.96 -9.07 1.05
CA ILE A 23 -11.18 -8.29 1.29
C ILE A 23 -11.68 -7.64 -0.01
N ALA A 24 -10.77 -7.05 -0.79
CA ALA A 24 -11.11 -6.40 -2.06
C ALA A 24 -11.66 -7.39 -3.09
N ASN A 25 -11.06 -8.57 -3.21
CA ASN A 25 -11.41 -9.61 -4.18
C ASN A 25 -12.84 -10.16 -3.98
N LEU A 26 -13.41 -10.06 -2.77
CA LEU A 26 -14.80 -10.45 -2.52
C LEU A 26 -15.79 -9.64 -3.36
N LYS A 27 -15.49 -8.37 -3.64
CA LYS A 27 -16.43 -7.40 -4.23
C LYS A 27 -15.98 -6.83 -5.59
N HIS A 28 -14.72 -7.05 -5.99
CA HIS A 28 -14.14 -6.42 -7.17
C HIS A 28 -13.41 -7.42 -8.05
N GLU A 29 -13.34 -7.13 -9.35
CA GLU A 29 -12.26 -7.61 -10.21
C GLU A 29 -10.98 -6.88 -9.80
N MET A 30 -9.86 -7.58 -9.72
CA MET A 30 -8.65 -7.02 -9.15
C MET A 30 -7.58 -6.72 -10.20
N ALA A 31 -6.92 -5.58 -10.00
CA ALA A 31 -5.64 -5.23 -10.60
C ALA A 31 -4.61 -5.02 -9.47
N PHE A 32 -3.47 -5.70 -9.53
CA PHE A 32 -2.47 -5.63 -8.47
C PHE A 32 -1.27 -4.76 -8.86
N LEU A 33 -0.92 -3.84 -7.96
CA LEU A 33 0.22 -2.94 -8.10
C LEU A 33 1.27 -3.25 -7.04
N HIS A 34 2.50 -3.48 -7.48
CA HIS A 34 3.69 -3.62 -6.64
C HIS A 34 4.71 -2.53 -6.96
N LEU A 35 5.37 -2.02 -5.93
CA LEU A 35 6.40 -1.00 -6.09
C LEU A 35 7.69 -1.40 -5.40
N ASN A 36 8.77 -1.35 -6.19
CA ASN A 36 10.14 -1.51 -5.73
C ASN A 36 10.71 -0.12 -5.46
N TYR A 37 10.97 0.20 -4.18
CA TYR A 37 11.54 1.49 -3.77
C TYR A 37 12.96 1.37 -3.21
N GLY A 38 13.64 0.24 -3.51
CA GLY A 38 14.98 -0.04 -3.02
C GLY A 38 15.02 -0.57 -1.59
N GLN A 39 13.89 -1.14 -1.10
CA GLN A 39 13.82 -1.79 0.19
C GLN A 39 14.71 -3.03 0.26
N ARG A 40 15.23 -3.33 1.46
CA ARG A 40 16.14 -4.48 1.68
C ARG A 40 15.51 -5.84 1.33
N THR A 41 14.20 -5.93 1.35
CA THR A 41 13.41 -7.16 1.11
C THR A 41 12.81 -7.24 -0.30
N GLU A 42 13.23 -6.38 -1.24
CA GLU A 42 12.65 -6.23 -2.59
C GLU A 42 12.39 -7.56 -3.29
N LYS A 43 13.41 -8.43 -3.38
CA LYS A 43 13.28 -9.72 -4.08
C LYS A 43 12.24 -10.65 -3.45
N ARG A 44 12.19 -10.68 -2.11
CA ARG A 44 11.23 -11.50 -1.37
C ARG A 44 9.81 -10.97 -1.53
N GLU A 45 9.65 -9.66 -1.45
CA GLU A 45 8.35 -9.00 -1.58
C GLU A 45 7.79 -9.16 -3.01
N LEU A 46 8.61 -8.98 -4.03
CA LEU A 46 8.21 -9.19 -5.42
C LEU A 46 7.81 -10.64 -5.69
N ARG A 47 8.51 -11.62 -5.11
CA ARG A 47 8.13 -13.03 -5.21
C ARG A 47 6.76 -13.26 -4.56
N ALA A 48 6.57 -12.80 -3.32
CA ALA A 48 5.31 -12.94 -2.61
C ALA A 48 4.15 -12.23 -3.34
N PHE A 49 4.39 -11.07 -3.96
CA PHE A 49 3.43 -10.40 -4.82
C PHE A 49 2.95 -11.30 -5.98
N ASN A 50 3.88 -11.95 -6.68
CA ASN A 50 3.53 -12.85 -7.77
C ASN A 50 2.76 -14.08 -7.27
N ASP A 51 3.20 -14.70 -6.17
CA ASP A 51 2.53 -15.85 -5.56
C ASP A 51 1.08 -15.51 -5.16
N ILE A 52 0.85 -14.31 -4.59
CA ILE A 52 -0.49 -13.81 -4.25
C ILE A 52 -1.33 -13.57 -5.49
N ALA A 53 -0.74 -12.96 -6.51
CA ALA A 53 -1.44 -12.67 -7.76
C ALA A 53 -1.83 -13.95 -8.50
N ASP A 54 -0.98 -14.97 -8.48
CA ASP A 54 -1.26 -16.29 -9.07
C ASP A 54 -2.37 -17.01 -8.29
N PHE A 55 -2.31 -16.97 -6.95
CA PHE A 55 -3.32 -17.57 -6.09
C PHE A 55 -4.73 -17.00 -6.34
N TYR A 56 -4.85 -15.69 -6.55
CA TYR A 56 -6.13 -15.05 -6.85
C TYR A 56 -6.48 -15.02 -8.35
N GLY A 57 -5.64 -15.54 -9.23
CA GLY A 57 -5.84 -15.52 -10.68
C GLY A 57 -5.85 -14.10 -11.27
N VAL A 58 -5.16 -13.15 -10.63
CA VAL A 58 -5.12 -11.75 -11.08
C VAL A 58 -4.15 -11.61 -12.24
N GLY A 59 -4.67 -11.36 -13.45
CA GLY A 59 -3.88 -11.15 -14.66
C GLY A 59 -3.42 -9.70 -14.85
N LYS A 60 -4.20 -8.72 -14.38
CA LYS A 60 -3.81 -7.29 -14.43
C LYS A 60 -2.78 -6.98 -13.33
N ARG A 61 -1.51 -6.96 -13.69
CA ARG A 61 -0.40 -6.72 -12.76
C ARG A 61 0.48 -5.58 -13.27
N LEU A 62 0.87 -4.70 -12.37
CA LEU A 62 1.83 -3.64 -12.64
C LEU A 62 2.92 -3.65 -11.55
N VAL A 63 4.17 -3.76 -11.97
CA VAL A 63 5.33 -3.61 -11.09
C VAL A 63 6.08 -2.37 -11.52
N VAL A 64 6.28 -1.44 -10.60
CA VAL A 64 6.94 -0.16 -10.88
C VAL A 64 8.18 -0.01 -10.00
N ASP A 65 9.27 0.44 -10.60
CA ASP A 65 10.50 0.78 -9.90
C ASP A 65 10.49 2.27 -9.55
N VAL A 66 10.59 2.57 -8.26
CA VAL A 66 10.65 3.93 -7.69
C VAL A 66 11.89 4.09 -6.80
N LYS A 67 13.01 3.51 -7.25
CA LYS A 67 14.29 3.48 -6.50
C LYS A 67 14.86 4.84 -6.17
N TYR A 68 14.41 5.92 -6.83
CA TYR A 68 14.75 7.28 -6.43
C TYR A 68 14.41 7.58 -4.95
N LEU A 69 13.45 6.86 -4.34
CA LEU A 69 13.18 6.97 -2.91
C LEU A 69 14.36 6.51 -2.04
N LYS A 70 15.15 5.55 -2.52
CA LYS A 70 16.42 5.18 -1.89
C LYS A 70 17.47 6.29 -2.02
N GLU A 71 17.53 6.97 -3.16
CA GLU A 71 18.47 8.06 -3.42
C GLU A 71 18.14 9.30 -2.56
N ILE A 72 16.85 9.56 -2.32
CA ILE A 72 16.38 10.59 -1.37
C ILE A 72 16.88 10.28 0.04
N GLY A 73 16.88 9.01 0.44
CA GLY A 73 17.44 8.55 1.71
C GLY A 73 16.54 8.82 2.92
N GLY A 74 17.16 8.87 4.11
CA GLY A 74 16.48 9.21 5.36
C GLY A 74 15.72 8.08 6.03
N SER A 75 15.87 6.83 5.60
CA SER A 75 15.19 5.66 6.19
C SER A 75 16.11 4.45 6.30
N ALA A 76 16.03 3.76 7.45
CA ALA A 76 16.73 2.50 7.66
C ALA A 76 16.22 1.35 6.75
N LEU A 77 15.06 1.50 6.10
CA LEU A 77 14.56 0.52 5.13
C LEU A 77 15.25 0.60 3.78
N THR A 78 15.79 1.76 3.44
CA THR A 78 16.42 2.02 2.13
C THR A 78 17.92 2.29 2.22
N ASP A 79 18.42 2.73 3.39
CA ASP A 79 19.84 3.00 3.63
C ASP A 79 20.44 1.93 4.55
N GLU A 80 21.40 1.15 4.01
CA GLU A 80 22.08 0.08 4.75
C GLU A 80 23.02 0.58 5.85
N LYS A 81 23.41 1.86 5.80
CA LYS A 81 24.24 2.50 6.83
C LYS A 81 23.48 2.84 8.10
N ILE A 82 22.14 2.87 8.02
CA ILE A 82 21.26 3.15 9.15
C ILE A 82 20.82 1.81 9.74
N GLU A 83 21.25 1.50 10.97
CA GLU A 83 20.85 0.26 11.65
C GLU A 83 19.36 0.26 11.98
N VAL A 84 18.68 -0.85 11.70
CA VAL A 84 17.30 -1.06 12.15
C VAL A 84 17.33 -1.52 13.60
N PRO A 85 16.76 -0.76 14.56
CA PRO A 85 16.74 -1.17 15.95
C PRO A 85 16.05 -2.51 16.14
N VAL A 86 16.71 -3.46 16.79
CA VAL A 86 16.17 -4.83 17.02
C VAL A 86 15.08 -4.83 18.09
N HIS A 87 15.08 -3.84 18.99
CA HIS A 87 14.07 -3.61 20.01
C HIS A 87 13.89 -2.12 20.28
N THR A 88 12.70 -1.60 19.97
CA THR A 88 12.18 -0.39 20.62
C THR A 88 11.10 -0.83 21.61
N PRO A 89 11.38 -0.86 22.93
CA PRO A 89 10.45 -1.42 23.93
C PRO A 89 9.18 -0.58 24.15
N HIS A 90 9.12 0.64 23.61
CA HIS A 90 7.96 1.54 23.78
C HIS A 90 7.72 2.37 22.53
N PRO A 91 6.45 2.71 22.21
CA PRO A 91 6.16 3.73 21.19
C PRO A 91 6.81 5.06 21.65
N THR A 92 7.91 5.40 21.02
CA THR A 92 8.50 6.74 21.20
C THR A 92 7.59 7.75 20.51
N PRO A 93 7.43 8.98 21.01
CA PRO A 93 6.66 10.02 20.35
C PRO A 93 7.31 10.51 19.05
N HIS A 94 8.37 9.87 18.60
CA HIS A 94 9.14 10.23 17.42
C HIS A 94 8.79 9.32 16.24
N ILE A 95 8.82 9.91 15.04
CA ILE A 95 8.66 9.18 13.78
C ILE A 95 9.78 8.12 13.71
N PRO A 96 9.45 6.83 13.47
CA PRO A 96 10.44 5.78 13.44
C PRO A 96 11.47 5.96 12.34
N ILE A 97 12.70 5.53 12.61
CA ILE A 97 13.82 5.58 11.67
C ILE A 97 13.57 4.75 10.39
N THR A 98 12.60 3.86 10.43
CA THR A 98 12.13 3.05 9.28
C THR A 98 11.11 3.78 8.40
N TYR A 99 10.69 4.99 8.77
CA TYR A 99 9.82 5.80 7.93
C TYR A 99 10.54 6.23 6.65
N VAL A 100 10.03 5.85 5.50
CA VAL A 100 10.46 6.38 4.21
C VAL A 100 9.64 7.64 3.94
N PRO A 101 10.25 8.83 3.88
CA PRO A 101 9.50 10.08 3.81
C PRO A 101 8.48 10.12 2.68
N PHE A 102 7.21 10.33 3.04
CA PHE A 102 6.09 10.52 2.12
C PHE A 102 5.89 9.38 1.10
N ARG A 103 6.38 8.17 1.43
CA ARG A 103 6.34 7.02 0.52
C ARG A 103 4.94 6.69 0.03
N ASN A 104 3.94 6.66 0.92
CA ASN A 104 2.58 6.26 0.54
C ASN A 104 1.95 7.25 -0.45
N ALA A 105 2.35 8.53 -0.45
CA ALA A 105 1.91 9.47 -1.48
C ALA A 105 2.44 9.10 -2.87
N HIS A 106 3.72 8.71 -2.98
CA HIS A 106 4.29 8.24 -4.24
C HIS A 106 3.58 6.98 -4.74
N LEU A 107 3.34 6.01 -3.82
CA LEU A 107 2.65 4.77 -4.17
C LEU A 107 1.22 5.05 -4.65
N LEU A 108 0.49 5.92 -3.95
CA LEU A 108 -0.88 6.31 -4.31
C LEU A 108 -0.94 7.10 -5.61
N SER A 109 0.02 7.99 -5.88
CA SER A 109 0.07 8.76 -7.14
C SER A 109 0.16 7.83 -8.35
N ILE A 110 1.00 6.79 -8.28
CA ILE A 110 1.11 5.79 -9.33
C ILE A 110 -0.18 4.95 -9.44
N ALA A 111 -0.74 4.55 -8.28
CA ALA A 111 -1.99 3.80 -8.25
C ALA A 111 -3.16 4.59 -8.87
N VAL A 112 -3.25 5.90 -8.61
CA VAL A 112 -4.26 6.80 -9.18
C VAL A 112 -4.10 6.90 -10.69
N SER A 113 -2.89 7.15 -11.17
CA SER A 113 -2.61 7.23 -12.61
C SER A 113 -3.00 5.94 -13.33
N TRP A 114 -2.65 4.80 -12.74
CA TRP A 114 -3.01 3.50 -13.33
C TRP A 114 -4.50 3.21 -13.24
N ALA A 115 -5.15 3.48 -12.09
CA ALA A 115 -6.57 3.31 -11.90
C ALA A 115 -7.39 4.13 -12.91
N GLU A 116 -7.00 5.38 -13.16
CA GLU A 116 -7.64 6.23 -14.17
C GLU A 116 -7.55 5.64 -15.58
N VAL A 117 -6.37 5.08 -15.94
CA VAL A 117 -6.14 4.47 -17.27
C VAL A 117 -6.98 3.20 -17.47
N ILE A 118 -7.09 2.35 -16.44
CA ILE A 118 -7.79 1.06 -16.55
C ILE A 118 -9.27 1.14 -16.17
N GLY A 119 -9.76 2.31 -15.77
CA GLY A 119 -11.15 2.52 -15.37
C GLY A 119 -11.50 1.95 -14.00
N ALA A 120 -10.53 1.77 -13.10
CA ALA A 120 -10.77 1.36 -11.73
C ALA A 120 -11.24 2.55 -10.88
N ASN A 121 -12.25 2.33 -10.04
CA ASN A 121 -12.82 3.38 -9.20
C ASN A 121 -12.46 3.29 -7.72
N LYS A 122 -11.66 2.28 -7.34
CA LYS A 122 -11.16 2.09 -5.97
C LYS A 122 -9.70 1.68 -5.97
N ILE A 123 -8.97 2.19 -4.96
CA ILE A 123 -7.61 1.80 -4.65
C ILE A 123 -7.60 1.26 -3.22
N TYR A 124 -7.17 0.01 -3.06
CA TYR A 124 -7.03 -0.63 -1.76
C TYR A 124 -5.58 -0.58 -1.29
N ILE A 125 -5.39 -0.18 -0.02
CA ILE A 125 -4.08 -0.15 0.62
C ILE A 125 -4.17 -0.72 2.04
N GLY A 126 -3.24 -1.61 2.40
CA GLY A 126 -3.15 -2.27 3.69
C GLY A 126 -2.48 -1.41 4.77
N ALA A 127 -2.97 -0.21 4.97
CA ALA A 127 -2.47 0.67 6.02
C ALA A 127 -3.14 0.39 7.36
N VAL A 128 -2.36 0.55 8.44
CA VAL A 128 -2.80 0.39 9.83
C VAL A 128 -2.35 1.61 10.62
N GLU A 129 -3.24 2.30 11.31
CA GLU A 129 -2.93 3.52 12.06
C GLU A 129 -2.43 3.23 13.48
N GLU A 130 -3.11 2.33 14.23
CA GLU A 130 -2.78 2.05 15.63
C GLU A 130 -1.44 1.32 15.83
N ASP A 131 -1.10 0.37 14.97
CA ASP A 131 0.15 -0.38 15.03
C ASP A 131 1.26 0.23 14.16
N SER A 132 0.91 1.24 13.40
CA SER A 132 1.83 1.84 12.45
C SER A 132 2.77 2.78 13.16
N SER A 133 3.56 2.33 14.05
CA SER A 133 4.85 2.94 14.26
C SER A 133 4.92 4.49 14.06
N GLY A 134 3.81 5.22 14.05
CA GLY A 134 3.79 6.69 13.92
C GLY A 134 4.08 7.25 12.52
N TYR A 135 3.92 6.49 11.45
CA TYR A 135 4.10 7.01 10.08
C TYR A 135 3.02 8.03 9.71
N PRO A 136 3.37 9.28 9.39
CA PRO A 136 2.39 10.33 9.10
C PRO A 136 1.46 10.00 7.93
N ASP A 137 1.98 9.28 6.93
CA ASP A 137 1.29 8.89 5.71
C ASP A 137 0.55 7.54 5.79
N CYS A 138 0.40 6.99 7.02
CA CYS A 138 -0.45 5.84 7.32
C CYS A 138 -1.73 6.21 8.08
N ARG A 139 -1.97 7.50 8.37
CA ARG A 139 -3.13 7.96 9.15
C ARG A 139 -4.35 8.20 8.26
N GLU A 140 -5.53 7.98 8.81
CA GLU A 140 -6.80 8.19 8.10
C GLU A 140 -6.93 9.61 7.52
N VAL A 141 -6.47 10.62 8.27
CA VAL A 141 -6.50 12.02 7.83
C VAL A 141 -5.68 12.25 6.56
N PHE A 142 -4.55 11.52 6.39
CA PHE A 142 -3.74 11.58 5.18
C PHE A 142 -4.52 11.07 3.97
N TYR A 143 -5.18 9.91 4.07
CA TYR A 143 -5.94 9.34 2.95
C TYR A 143 -7.12 10.22 2.55
N LYS A 144 -7.84 10.80 3.53
CA LYS A 144 -8.92 11.78 3.28
C LYS A 144 -8.43 13.05 2.56
N ALA A 145 -7.24 13.53 2.92
CA ALA A 145 -6.63 14.67 2.25
C ALA A 145 -6.17 14.31 0.82
N PHE A 146 -5.61 13.10 0.66
CA PHE A 146 -5.15 12.62 -0.64
C PHE A 146 -6.33 12.40 -1.63
N GLU A 147 -7.49 11.93 -1.15
CA GLU A 147 -8.71 11.84 -1.98
C GLU A 147 -9.13 13.20 -2.54
N LYS A 148 -9.00 14.29 -1.77
CA LYS A 148 -9.27 15.63 -2.28
C LYS A 148 -8.30 16.03 -3.39
N ALA A 149 -7.02 15.64 -3.27
CA ALA A 149 -6.04 15.86 -4.32
C ALA A 149 -6.37 15.05 -5.59
N ILE A 150 -6.85 13.82 -5.45
CA ILE A 150 -7.32 13.00 -6.57
C ILE A 150 -8.49 13.69 -7.26
N ASP A 151 -9.51 14.09 -6.51
CA ASP A 151 -10.72 14.75 -7.06
C ASP A 151 -10.37 16.06 -7.80
N ALA A 152 -9.34 16.79 -7.36
CA ALA A 152 -8.87 18.02 -7.99
C ALA A 152 -7.91 17.80 -9.17
N GLY A 153 -7.18 16.67 -9.20
CA GLY A 153 -6.06 16.45 -10.11
C GLY A 153 -6.30 15.41 -11.20
N THR A 154 -7.49 14.79 -11.25
CA THR A 154 -7.86 13.79 -12.26
C THR A 154 -8.91 14.37 -13.23
N LYS A 155 -9.26 13.61 -14.29
CA LYS A 155 -10.29 14.02 -15.25
C LYS A 155 -11.63 14.25 -14.56
N PRO A 156 -12.47 15.17 -15.06
CA PRO A 156 -13.76 15.50 -14.42
C PRO A 156 -14.70 14.31 -14.19
N GLU A 157 -14.62 13.27 -15.03
CA GLU A 157 -15.43 12.07 -14.93
C GLU A 157 -14.81 11.00 -14.01
N THR A 158 -13.54 11.11 -13.65
CA THR A 158 -12.83 10.18 -12.79
C THR A 158 -13.39 10.22 -11.37
N ARG A 159 -13.67 9.05 -10.81
CA ARG A 159 -14.13 8.88 -9.41
C ARG A 159 -13.36 7.75 -8.77
N ILE A 160 -12.26 8.10 -8.10
CA ILE A 160 -11.40 7.13 -7.41
C ILE A 160 -11.51 7.34 -5.90
N LYS A 161 -11.72 6.27 -5.15
CA LYS A 161 -11.72 6.27 -3.68
C LYS A 161 -10.62 5.38 -3.14
N ILE A 162 -9.98 5.84 -2.06
CA ILE A 162 -8.98 5.07 -1.34
C ILE A 162 -9.68 4.28 -0.23
N ILE A 163 -9.47 2.97 -0.22
CA ILE A 163 -10.06 2.06 0.76
C ILE A 163 -8.96 1.49 1.63
N THR A 164 -9.05 1.75 2.92
CA THR A 164 -8.10 1.32 3.95
C THR A 164 -8.79 0.37 4.95
N PRO A 165 -9.09 -0.90 4.56
CA PRO A 165 -9.99 -1.77 5.33
C PRO A 165 -9.41 -2.21 6.67
N LEU A 166 -8.13 -1.97 6.92
CA LEU A 166 -7.41 -2.38 8.13
C LEU A 166 -7.04 -1.20 9.03
N ILE A 167 -7.38 0.04 8.66
CA ILE A 167 -6.81 1.26 9.22
C ILE A 167 -6.93 1.33 10.76
N HIS A 168 -8.04 0.86 11.33
CA HIS A 168 -8.31 0.88 12.77
C HIS A 168 -8.19 -0.51 13.42
N LEU A 169 -7.63 -1.50 12.71
CA LEU A 169 -7.52 -2.87 13.24
C LEU A 169 -6.17 -3.09 13.92
N LYS A 170 -6.19 -3.73 15.09
CA LYS A 170 -5.00 -4.27 15.74
C LYS A 170 -4.44 -5.47 14.96
N LYS A 171 -3.14 -5.70 15.06
CA LYS A 171 -2.45 -6.80 14.36
C LYS A 171 -3.12 -8.16 14.60
N SER A 172 -3.53 -8.43 15.85
CA SER A 172 -4.23 -9.67 16.21
C SER A 172 -5.58 -9.84 15.48
N ALA A 173 -6.31 -8.73 15.23
CA ALA A 173 -7.55 -8.75 14.49
C ALA A 173 -7.31 -8.97 12.99
N ILE A 174 -6.22 -8.42 12.44
CA ILE A 174 -5.82 -8.63 11.04
C ILE A 174 -5.48 -10.10 10.81
N VAL A 175 -4.70 -10.71 11.71
CA VAL A 175 -4.38 -12.15 11.65
C VAL A 175 -5.65 -13.00 11.64
N LYS A 176 -6.57 -12.75 12.59
CA LYS A 176 -7.86 -13.48 12.65
C LYS A 176 -8.72 -13.30 11.40
N LYS A 177 -8.57 -12.20 10.69
CA LYS A 177 -9.32 -11.90 9.47
C LYS A 177 -8.72 -12.58 8.23
N GLY A 178 -7.44 -12.93 8.30
CA GLY A 178 -6.70 -13.63 7.25
C GLY A 178 -6.73 -15.16 7.36
N LEU A 179 -7.25 -15.69 8.48
CA LEU A 179 -7.50 -17.12 8.72
C LEU A 179 -8.94 -17.48 8.30
#